data_0319589efca3c45a9f12126e7e7f7684
#
_entry.id   0319589efca3c45a9f12126e7e7f7684
#
_cell.length_a   1.000
_cell.length_b   1.000
_cell.length_c   1.000
_cell.angle_alpha   90.00
_cell.angle_beta   90.00
_cell.angle_gamma   90.00
#
_symmetry.space_group_name_H-M   'P 1'
#
loop_
_entity.id
_entity.type
_entity.pdbx_description
1 polymer ?
#
loop_
_entity_poly.entity_id
_entity_poly.type
_entity_poly.pdbx_seq_one_letter_code
_entity_poly.pdbx_strand_id
1 'polypeptide(L)'
;KIALSTPVELENDFPITFQLQNSAPIVERVDFKPSFTENIYFVYLNKKQSSKASIEKYLNRQQDISEVVSEIETITKLTIETNNFPVFSKAIEKHEAIMSAVLEMETVKQKYFNDFNGTVKSLGAWGGDFVMVLSEENPKEYFKQKGFETILTYEEMIL
;
A
#
# COMPACT_ATOMS: atom_id res chain seq x y z
N LYS A 1 0.73 13.76 -0.25
CA LYS A 1 2.05 13.51 -0.83
C LYS A 1 2.39 12.06 -0.56
N ILE A 2 2.64 11.25 -1.59
CA ILE A 2 3.18 9.90 -1.45
C ILE A 2 4.48 10.07 -0.68
N ALA A 3 4.56 9.52 0.52
CA ALA A 3 5.79 9.53 1.29
C ALA A 3 6.84 8.74 0.49
N LEU A 4 7.72 9.44 -0.14
CA LEU A 4 9.00 8.89 -0.52
C LEU A 4 9.69 8.55 0.80
N SER A 5 10.30 7.37 0.90
CA SER A 5 11.12 6.96 2.03
C SER A 5 11.90 8.16 2.55
N THR A 6 11.41 8.75 3.62
CA THR A 6 12.05 9.90 4.25
C THR A 6 12.89 9.37 5.39
N PRO A 7 13.96 10.07 5.79
CA PRO A 7 14.74 9.69 6.97
C PRO A 7 13.89 9.45 8.23
N VAL A 8 12.70 10.03 8.28
CA VAL A 8 11.74 9.88 9.39
C VAL A 8 11.27 8.42 9.57
N GLU A 9 11.13 7.65 8.49
CA GLU A 9 10.73 6.23 8.57
C GLU A 9 11.83 5.35 9.19
N LEU A 10 13.08 5.73 9.03
CA LEU A 10 14.24 4.99 9.55
C LEU A 10 14.49 5.24 11.04
N GLU A 11 13.86 6.25 11.62
CA GLU A 11 14.05 6.63 13.03
C GLU A 11 12.91 6.10 13.96
N ASN A 12 11.91 5.42 13.42
CA ASN A 12 10.75 4.97 14.17
C ASN A 12 10.64 3.44 14.20
N ASP A 13 10.65 2.88 15.40
CA ASP A 13 10.43 1.44 15.69
C ASP A 13 8.93 1.09 15.83
N PHE A 14 8.04 1.92 15.28
CA PHE A 14 6.59 1.73 15.40
C PHE A 14 5.85 2.33 14.20
N PRO A 15 4.61 1.89 13.91
CA PRO A 15 3.78 2.45 12.87
C PRO A 15 3.51 3.94 13.09
N ILE A 16 3.56 4.71 12.01
CA ILE A 16 3.34 6.15 12.03
C ILE A 16 2.33 6.58 10.98
N THR A 17 1.63 7.67 11.22
CA THR A 17 1.02 8.49 10.17
C THR A 17 1.95 9.63 9.80
N PHE A 18 1.97 9.97 8.53
CA PHE A 18 2.76 11.07 7.99
C PHE A 18 1.86 11.99 7.17
N GLN A 19 1.84 13.25 7.52
CA GLN A 19 1.10 14.30 6.81
C GLN A 19 1.99 15.51 6.58
N LEU A 20 1.79 16.20 5.46
CA LEU A 20 2.39 17.51 5.22
C LEU A 20 1.35 18.60 5.45
N GLN A 21 1.57 19.45 6.43
CA GLN A 21 0.77 20.65 6.67
C GLN A 21 1.65 21.87 6.49
N ASN A 22 1.27 22.79 5.60
CA ASN A 22 2.06 23.99 5.28
C ASN A 22 3.54 23.69 4.96
N SER A 23 3.78 22.60 4.21
CA SER A 23 5.13 22.09 3.87
C SER A 23 5.96 21.57 5.05
N ALA A 24 5.41 21.54 6.26
CA ALA A 24 6.03 20.92 7.44
C ALA A 24 5.51 19.49 7.64
N PRO A 25 6.37 18.51 7.95
CA PRO A 25 5.93 17.16 8.26
C PRO A 25 5.27 17.11 9.65
N ILE A 26 4.12 16.46 9.72
CA ILE A 26 3.50 16.02 10.97
C ILE A 26 3.59 14.51 10.99
N VAL A 27 4.21 13.98 12.03
CA VAL A 27 4.40 12.54 12.25
C VAL A 27 3.75 12.17 13.57
N GLU A 28 2.81 11.23 13.52
CA GLU A 28 2.12 10.76 14.73
C GLU A 28 2.26 9.24 14.84
N ARG A 29 2.55 8.77 16.05
CA ARG A 29 2.59 7.34 16.36
C ARG A 29 1.19 6.75 16.29
N VAL A 30 1.09 5.56 15.71
CA VAL A 30 -0.16 4.80 15.59
C VAL A 30 0.00 3.45 16.27
N ASP A 31 -0.97 3.07 17.10
CA ASP A 31 -1.05 1.72 17.66
C ASP A 31 -1.82 0.82 16.69
N PHE A 32 -1.15 0.39 15.63
CA PHE A 32 -1.72 -0.49 14.61
C PHE A 32 -1.39 -1.95 14.94
N LYS A 33 -2.37 -2.67 15.49
CA LYS A 33 -2.27 -4.10 15.87
C LYS A 33 -3.51 -4.86 15.38
N PRO A 34 -3.60 -5.12 14.08
CA PRO A 34 -4.75 -5.82 13.52
C PRO A 34 -4.81 -7.26 14.04
N SER A 35 -6.01 -7.74 14.36
CA SER A 35 -6.23 -9.13 14.79
C SER A 35 -6.18 -10.15 13.66
N PHE A 36 -6.01 -9.70 12.42
CA PHE A 36 -6.02 -10.50 11.19
C PHE A 36 -4.64 -10.53 10.50
N THR A 37 -3.57 -10.56 11.28
CA THR A 37 -2.19 -10.59 10.73
C THR A 37 -1.93 -11.82 9.87
N GLU A 38 -2.59 -12.93 10.15
CA GLU A 38 -2.53 -14.17 9.36
C GLU A 38 -3.10 -14.02 7.94
N ASN A 39 -3.89 -12.99 7.69
CA ASN A 39 -4.46 -12.69 6.38
C ASN A 39 -3.61 -11.70 5.56
N ILE A 40 -2.48 -11.24 6.11
CA ILE A 40 -1.59 -10.25 5.49
C ILE A 40 -0.29 -10.92 5.06
N TYR A 41 0.04 -10.77 3.78
CA TYR A 41 1.27 -11.29 3.18
C TYR A 41 1.97 -10.21 2.37
N PHE A 42 3.27 -10.41 2.14
CA PHE A 42 4.07 -9.52 1.30
C PHE A 42 4.75 -10.35 0.22
N VAL A 43 4.55 -9.96 -1.03
CA VAL A 43 5.12 -10.68 -2.18
C VAL A 43 6.13 -9.79 -2.88
N TYR A 44 7.36 -10.31 -3.02
CA TYR A 44 8.41 -9.63 -3.75
C TYR A 44 8.26 -9.84 -5.26
N LEU A 45 8.13 -8.76 -6.01
CA LEU A 45 7.86 -8.80 -7.46
C LEU A 45 9.10 -8.98 -8.32
N ASN A 46 10.29 -9.10 -7.73
CA ASN A 46 11.58 -9.18 -8.46
C ASN A 46 11.81 -8.03 -9.45
N LYS A 47 11.22 -6.86 -9.20
CA LYS A 47 11.31 -5.69 -10.07
C LYS A 47 11.60 -4.44 -9.24
N LYS A 48 12.68 -3.75 -9.59
CA LYS A 48 12.95 -2.41 -9.07
C LYS A 48 12.29 -1.37 -9.96
N GLN A 49 11.29 -0.68 -9.46
CA GLN A 49 10.64 0.41 -10.19
C GLN A 49 11.21 1.76 -9.79
N SER A 50 11.52 2.58 -10.80
CA SER A 50 11.94 3.95 -10.57
C SER A 50 10.74 4.82 -10.18
N SER A 51 10.77 5.37 -8.97
CA SER A 51 9.77 6.35 -8.51
C SER A 51 9.76 7.65 -9.32
N LYS A 52 10.86 7.94 -10.04
CA LYS A 52 11.00 9.20 -10.80
C LYS A 52 9.88 9.42 -11.81
N ALA A 53 9.59 8.43 -12.64
CA ALA A 53 8.56 8.57 -13.69
C ALA A 53 7.16 8.80 -13.11
N SER A 54 6.81 8.10 -12.03
CA SER A 54 5.53 8.27 -11.34
C SER A 54 5.42 9.65 -10.67
N ILE A 55 6.52 10.14 -10.10
CA ILE A 55 6.59 11.47 -9.48
C ILE A 55 6.49 12.57 -10.54
N GLU A 56 7.22 12.45 -11.65
CA GLU A 56 7.16 13.43 -12.75
C GLU A 56 5.75 13.52 -13.35
N LYS A 57 5.10 12.38 -13.57
CA LYS A 57 3.69 12.34 -14.01
C LYS A 57 2.77 13.05 -13.01
N TYR A 58 2.94 12.80 -11.73
CA TYR A 58 2.15 13.40 -10.67
C TYR A 58 2.36 14.91 -10.57
N LEU A 59 3.63 15.37 -10.61
CA LEU A 59 3.98 16.80 -10.48
C LEU A 59 3.55 17.65 -11.67
N ASN A 60 3.47 17.05 -12.87
CA ASN A 60 3.06 17.75 -14.10
C ASN A 60 1.54 17.91 -14.23
N ARG A 61 0.75 17.40 -13.27
CA ARG A 61 -0.70 17.56 -13.26
C ARG A 61 -1.12 18.91 -12.71
N GLN A 62 -2.03 19.57 -13.43
CA GLN A 62 -2.70 20.80 -13.01
C GLN A 62 -4.09 20.53 -12.38
N GLN A 63 -4.41 19.28 -12.02
CA GLN A 63 -5.71 18.93 -11.45
C GLN A 63 -5.75 19.22 -9.96
N ASP A 64 -6.86 19.79 -9.50
CA ASP A 64 -7.18 19.85 -8.08
C ASP A 64 -7.45 18.42 -7.56
N ILE A 65 -6.69 18.02 -6.55
CA ILE A 65 -6.77 16.69 -5.93
C ILE A 65 -7.27 16.76 -4.48
N SER A 66 -7.83 17.87 -4.06
CA SER A 66 -8.28 18.09 -2.67
C SER A 66 -9.32 17.07 -2.23
N GLU A 67 -10.27 16.72 -3.10
CA GLU A 67 -11.27 15.66 -2.83
C GLU A 67 -10.59 14.29 -2.68
N VAL A 68 -9.65 13.98 -3.57
CA VAL A 68 -8.88 12.72 -3.51
C VAL A 68 -8.09 12.62 -2.20
N VAL A 69 -7.43 13.70 -1.79
CA VAL A 69 -6.68 13.76 -0.52
C VAL A 69 -7.62 13.50 0.65
N SER A 70 -8.79 14.15 0.70
CA SER A 70 -9.78 13.95 1.76
C SER A 70 -10.31 12.51 1.80
N GLU A 71 -10.50 11.90 0.63
CA GLU A 71 -10.92 10.49 0.55
C GLU A 71 -9.83 9.54 1.04
N ILE A 72 -8.57 9.76 0.68
CA ILE A 72 -7.42 8.99 1.16
C ILE A 72 -7.24 9.14 2.67
N GLU A 73 -7.42 10.35 3.24
CA GLU A 73 -7.41 10.55 4.70
C GLU A 73 -8.48 9.72 5.40
N THR A 74 -9.69 9.71 4.85
CA THR A 74 -10.80 8.91 5.40
C THR A 74 -10.48 7.43 5.36
N ILE A 75 -9.95 6.93 4.26
CA ILE A 75 -9.51 5.54 4.12
C ILE A 75 -8.38 5.21 5.11
N THR A 76 -7.41 6.11 5.27
CA THR A 76 -6.29 5.93 6.20
C THR A 76 -6.79 5.79 7.63
N LYS A 77 -7.69 6.66 8.09
CA LYS A 77 -8.32 6.56 9.42
C LYS A 77 -9.05 5.23 9.60
N LEU A 78 -9.88 4.86 8.62
CA LEU A 78 -10.61 3.60 8.65
C LEU A 78 -9.68 2.38 8.75
N THR A 79 -8.57 2.36 8.00
CA THR A 79 -7.61 1.25 8.03
C THR A 79 -6.86 1.14 9.34
N ILE A 80 -6.62 2.25 10.03
CA ILE A 80 -5.97 2.27 11.34
C ILE A 80 -6.94 1.78 12.44
N GLU A 81 -8.20 2.19 12.37
CA GLU A 81 -9.19 1.98 13.44
C GLU A 81 -9.91 0.62 13.33
N THR A 82 -9.99 0.05 12.13
CA THR A 82 -10.76 -1.18 11.93
C THR A 82 -10.01 -2.42 12.38
N ASN A 83 -10.72 -3.30 13.08
CA ASN A 83 -10.26 -4.65 13.41
C ASN A 83 -11.04 -5.74 12.67
N ASN A 84 -11.70 -5.35 11.57
CA ASN A 84 -12.49 -6.21 10.71
C ASN A 84 -11.79 -6.41 9.37
N PHE A 85 -11.33 -7.63 9.09
CA PHE A 85 -10.57 -7.94 7.87
C PHE A 85 -11.30 -7.58 6.57
N PRO A 86 -12.56 -7.94 6.32
CA PRO A 86 -13.30 -7.52 5.14
C PRO A 86 -13.38 -6.01 4.95
N VAL A 87 -13.56 -5.25 6.02
CA VAL A 87 -13.60 -3.78 5.98
C VAL A 87 -12.22 -3.23 5.62
N PHE A 88 -11.17 -3.73 6.25
CA PHE A 88 -9.79 -3.37 5.96
C PHE A 88 -9.44 -3.67 4.49
N SER A 89 -9.72 -4.88 4.02
CA SER A 89 -9.43 -5.31 2.66
C SER A 89 -10.11 -4.42 1.61
N LYS A 90 -11.39 -4.09 1.80
CA LYS A 90 -12.12 -3.16 0.91
C LYS A 90 -11.56 -1.74 0.94
N ALA A 91 -11.16 -1.26 2.11
CA ALA A 91 -10.55 0.07 2.24
C ALA A 91 -9.22 0.14 1.48
N ILE A 92 -8.39 -0.89 1.60
CA ILE A 92 -7.12 -1.00 0.87
C ILE A 92 -7.35 -1.13 -0.65
N GLU A 93 -8.33 -1.91 -1.08
CA GLU A 93 -8.68 -2.03 -2.51
C GLU A 93 -9.15 -0.68 -3.08
N LYS A 94 -9.99 0.04 -2.33
CA LYS A 94 -10.44 1.38 -2.71
C LYS A 94 -9.27 2.37 -2.80
N HIS A 95 -8.36 2.36 -1.84
CA HIS A 95 -7.14 3.17 -1.89
C HIS A 95 -6.33 2.89 -3.15
N GLU A 96 -6.13 1.61 -3.49
CA GLU A 96 -5.38 1.21 -4.68
C GLU A 96 -6.05 1.69 -5.98
N ALA A 97 -7.39 1.59 -6.07
CA ALA A 97 -8.15 2.09 -7.21
C ALA A 97 -8.04 3.63 -7.37
N ILE A 98 -8.12 4.38 -6.27
CA ILE A 98 -7.93 5.84 -6.29
C ILE A 98 -6.54 6.19 -6.78
N MET A 99 -5.51 5.53 -6.25
CA MET A 99 -4.13 5.78 -6.67
C MET A 99 -3.89 5.40 -8.12
N SER A 100 -4.51 4.32 -8.61
CA SER A 100 -4.50 3.93 -10.02
C SER A 100 -5.03 5.05 -10.92
N ALA A 101 -6.17 5.62 -10.56
CA ALA A 101 -6.77 6.74 -11.28
C ALA A 101 -5.90 8.00 -11.23
N VAL A 102 -5.37 8.34 -10.04
CA VAL A 102 -4.48 9.50 -9.85
C VAL A 102 -3.20 9.37 -10.66
N LEU A 103 -2.60 8.20 -10.71
CA LEU A 103 -1.33 7.97 -11.41
C LEU A 103 -1.52 7.59 -12.89
N GLU A 104 -2.77 7.34 -13.33
CA GLU A 104 -3.09 6.80 -14.67
C GLU A 104 -2.26 5.53 -14.97
N MET A 105 -2.21 4.64 -13.99
CA MET A 105 -1.46 3.39 -14.06
C MET A 105 -2.35 2.24 -13.64
N GLU A 106 -2.25 1.11 -14.34
CA GLU A 106 -2.90 -0.13 -13.91
C GLU A 106 -2.39 -0.55 -12.52
N THR A 107 -3.29 -1.10 -11.71
CA THR A 107 -2.90 -1.73 -10.45
C THR A 107 -2.05 -2.98 -10.72
N VAL A 108 -1.22 -3.37 -9.76
CA VAL A 108 -0.45 -4.62 -9.85
C VAL A 108 -1.37 -5.82 -9.98
N LYS A 109 -2.54 -5.79 -9.30
CA LYS A 109 -3.56 -6.84 -9.42
C LYS A 109 -4.06 -6.98 -10.86
N GLN A 110 -4.47 -5.87 -11.49
CA GLN A 110 -4.94 -5.88 -12.89
C GLN A 110 -3.88 -6.41 -13.85
N LYS A 111 -2.63 -6.05 -13.63
CA LYS A 111 -1.53 -6.36 -14.53
C LYS A 111 -1.02 -7.81 -14.43
N TYR A 112 -0.99 -8.38 -13.22
CA TYR A 112 -0.32 -9.67 -12.99
C TYR A 112 -1.19 -10.71 -12.29
N PHE A 113 -2.24 -10.29 -11.58
CA PHE A 113 -3.02 -11.13 -10.65
C PHE A 113 -4.52 -10.89 -10.78
N ASN A 114 -5.01 -10.70 -12.00
CA ASN A 114 -6.42 -10.39 -12.27
C ASN A 114 -7.38 -11.53 -11.86
N ASP A 115 -6.86 -12.74 -11.78
CA ASP A 115 -7.55 -13.96 -11.35
C ASP A 115 -7.40 -14.27 -9.85
N PHE A 116 -6.70 -13.41 -9.08
CA PHE A 116 -6.49 -13.61 -7.66
C PHE A 116 -7.74 -13.23 -6.83
N ASN A 117 -8.20 -14.17 -6.00
CA ASN A 117 -9.28 -13.94 -5.06
C ASN A 117 -8.77 -13.31 -3.74
N GLY A 118 -8.53 -12.02 -3.76
CA GLY A 118 -8.03 -11.25 -2.63
C GLY A 118 -7.63 -9.84 -3.07
N THR A 119 -7.14 -9.03 -2.14
CA THR A 119 -6.68 -7.67 -2.42
C THR A 119 -5.16 -7.63 -2.60
N VAL A 120 -4.69 -6.87 -3.56
CA VAL A 120 -3.26 -6.61 -3.79
C VAL A 120 -3.03 -5.11 -3.77
N LYS A 121 -2.13 -4.66 -2.89
CA LYS A 121 -1.76 -3.26 -2.76
C LYS A 121 -0.30 -3.04 -3.11
N SER A 122 -0.04 -2.12 -3.99
CA SER A 122 1.30 -1.64 -4.30
C SER A 122 1.94 -0.96 -3.09
N LEU A 123 3.18 -1.31 -2.79
CA LEU A 123 3.99 -0.66 -1.75
C LEU A 123 5.08 0.19 -2.39
N GLY A 124 5.57 1.20 -1.64
CA GLY A 124 6.65 2.07 -2.10
C GLY A 124 6.30 2.83 -3.39
N ALA A 125 7.14 2.71 -4.39
CA ALA A 125 7.08 3.47 -5.66
C ALA A 125 6.06 2.94 -6.68
N TRP A 126 4.96 2.39 -6.25
CA TRP A 126 3.84 1.90 -7.05
C TRP A 126 4.21 0.86 -8.14
N GLY A 127 4.09 -0.41 -7.77
CA GLY A 127 4.39 -1.55 -8.63
C GLY A 127 5.87 -1.94 -8.68
N GLY A 128 6.67 -1.46 -7.71
CA GLY A 128 8.04 -1.91 -7.47
C GLY A 128 8.11 -2.99 -6.40
N ASP A 129 9.26 -3.30 -5.99
CA ASP A 129 9.77 -4.31 -5.06
C ASP A 129 8.72 -5.25 -4.40
N PHE A 130 7.89 -4.76 -3.50
CA PHE A 130 6.89 -5.54 -2.77
C PHE A 130 5.46 -5.07 -3.01
N VAL A 131 4.54 -6.01 -2.92
CA VAL A 131 3.11 -5.75 -2.75
C VAL A 131 2.61 -6.37 -1.44
N MET A 132 1.66 -5.71 -0.80
CA MET A 132 0.88 -6.29 0.28
C MET A 132 -0.30 -7.06 -0.32
N VAL A 133 -0.49 -8.26 0.15
CA VAL A 133 -1.57 -9.17 -0.26
C VAL A 133 -2.47 -9.45 0.93
N LEU A 134 -3.76 -9.28 0.73
CA LEU A 134 -4.80 -9.57 1.72
C LEU A 134 -5.64 -10.74 1.22
N SER A 135 -5.69 -11.83 1.98
CA SER A 135 -6.38 -13.06 1.59
C SER A 135 -6.94 -13.81 2.80
N GLU A 136 -8.13 -14.36 2.67
CA GLU A 136 -8.71 -15.28 3.66
C GLU A 136 -8.02 -16.64 3.68
N GLU A 137 -7.50 -17.05 2.52
CA GLU A 137 -6.76 -18.29 2.35
C GLU A 137 -5.26 -18.01 2.19
N ASN A 138 -4.42 -19.01 2.47
CA ASN A 138 -2.98 -18.88 2.29
C ASN A 138 -2.62 -18.75 0.80
N PRO A 139 -2.09 -17.61 0.35
CA PRO A 139 -1.87 -17.35 -1.08
C PRO A 139 -0.52 -17.86 -1.60
N LYS A 140 0.32 -18.48 -0.76
CA LYS A 140 1.71 -18.82 -1.11
C LYS A 140 1.79 -19.69 -2.37
N GLU A 141 0.92 -20.70 -2.49
CA GLU A 141 0.94 -21.58 -3.65
C GLU A 141 0.54 -20.86 -4.95
N TYR A 142 -0.47 -19.99 -4.90
CA TYR A 142 -0.88 -19.19 -6.04
C TYR A 142 0.27 -18.32 -6.58
N PHE A 143 0.96 -17.60 -5.69
CA PHE A 143 2.05 -16.72 -6.13
C PHE A 143 3.27 -17.51 -6.61
N LYS A 144 3.59 -18.67 -6.01
CA LYS A 144 4.66 -19.55 -6.51
C LYS A 144 4.37 -20.06 -7.92
N GLN A 145 3.15 -20.47 -8.20
CA GLN A 145 2.75 -20.90 -9.55
C GLN A 145 2.86 -19.78 -10.59
N LYS A 146 2.76 -18.52 -10.18
CA LYS A 146 3.00 -17.33 -11.00
C LYS A 146 4.50 -16.95 -11.09
N GLY A 147 5.40 -17.68 -10.43
CA GLY A 147 6.86 -17.46 -10.46
C GLY A 147 7.38 -16.47 -9.40
N PHE A 148 6.59 -16.17 -8.38
CA PHE A 148 7.00 -15.30 -7.26
C PHE A 148 7.34 -16.16 -6.04
N GLU A 149 8.63 -16.34 -5.77
CA GLU A 149 9.13 -17.27 -4.74
C GLU A 149 9.18 -16.64 -3.34
N THR A 150 9.42 -15.33 -3.24
CA THR A 150 9.55 -14.64 -1.96
C THR A 150 8.20 -14.12 -1.51
N ILE A 151 7.59 -14.83 -0.57
CA ILE A 151 6.28 -14.50 0.02
C ILE A 151 6.43 -14.57 1.53
N LEU A 152 6.37 -13.41 2.17
CA LEU A 152 6.53 -13.24 3.60
C LEU A 152 5.16 -13.09 4.27
N THR A 153 5.02 -13.62 5.47
CA THR A 153 3.90 -13.34 6.37
C THR A 153 4.05 -11.95 6.99
N TYR A 154 3.02 -11.49 7.68
CA TYR A 154 3.08 -10.23 8.43
C TYR A 154 4.22 -10.25 9.45
N GLU A 155 4.35 -11.33 10.22
CA GLU A 155 5.39 -11.50 11.25
C GLU A 155 6.81 -11.54 10.67
N GLU A 156 6.98 -12.14 9.48
CA GLU A 156 8.27 -12.18 8.79
C GLU A 156 8.71 -10.85 8.21
N MET A 157 7.77 -9.93 7.96
CA MET A 157 8.04 -8.63 7.34
C MET A 157 8.08 -7.49 8.35
N ILE A 158 7.24 -7.55 9.38
CA ILE A 158 7.03 -6.49 10.39
C ILE A 158 7.52 -7.04 11.74
N LEU A 159 8.79 -6.95 11.98
CA LEU A 159 9.40 -7.34 13.27
C LEU A 159 9.42 -6.17 14.24
#